data_88fd8d44d0c5d52f406f87443d1b8da0
#
_entry.id   88fd8d44d0c5d52f406f87443d1b8da0
#
_cell.length_a   1.000
_cell.length_b   1.000
_cell.length_c   1.000
_cell.angle_alpha   90.00
_cell.angle_beta   90.00
_cell.angle_gamma   90.00
#
_symmetry.space_group_name_H-M   'P 1'
#
loop_
_entity.id
_entity.type
_entity.pdbx_description
1 polymer ?
#
loop_
_entity_poly.entity_id
_entity_poly.type
_entity_poly.pdbx_seq_one_letter_code
_entity_poly.pdbx_strand_id
1 'polypeptide(L)'
;GAIDSGARAILLKSNMKHFSAGADVDGFGADGGDGSPAIEVLDRLAAIPLPTIAAVHGLALGGGFEIALACDFIMASASARLGLVETSIGLMPLLGGVQRVVERAGMARGKEIAMFGRRHDPELLERWGVINAVVADDALDEASRSWAQQLAAGPTVAYAAIKELAVIASNEGVRSADQAQEGAAQKVWASEDLQRGLESFSESGPGTAIFQGT
;
A
#
# COMPACT_ATOMS: atom_id res chain seq x y z
N GLY A 1 3.53 10.02 16.66
CA GLY A 1 2.74 9.59 15.49
C GLY A 1 1.94 8.32 15.76
N ALA A 2 1.28 7.73 14.74
CA ALA A 2 0.45 6.52 14.90
C ALA A 2 1.25 5.33 15.51
N ILE A 3 2.51 5.18 15.11
CA ILE A 3 3.39 4.11 15.64
C ILE A 3 3.61 4.33 17.14
N ASP A 4 3.89 5.55 17.57
CA ASP A 4 4.13 5.87 18.99
C ASP A 4 2.87 5.70 19.86
N SER A 5 1.69 5.70 19.24
CA SER A 5 0.39 5.47 19.90
C SER A 5 -0.01 3.99 20.00
N GLY A 6 0.87 3.07 19.59
CA GLY A 6 0.62 1.62 19.65
C GLY A 6 -0.24 1.10 18.47
N ALA A 7 -0.34 1.85 17.37
CA ALA A 7 -1.00 1.33 16.15
C ALA A 7 -0.21 0.14 15.59
N ARG A 8 -0.91 -0.87 15.08
CA ARG A 8 -0.35 -2.09 14.50
C ARG A 8 -0.70 -2.32 13.04
N ALA A 9 -1.62 -1.53 12.50
CA ALA A 9 -1.96 -1.40 11.10
C ALA A 9 -2.48 0.00 10.83
N ILE A 10 -2.40 0.45 9.58
CA ILE A 10 -2.88 1.77 9.15
C ILE A 10 -3.92 1.59 8.05
N LEU A 11 -5.10 2.15 8.27
CA LEU A 11 -6.15 2.25 7.27
C LEU A 11 -6.27 3.70 6.80
N LEU A 12 -5.90 3.95 5.56
CA LEU A 12 -6.01 5.25 4.90
C LEU A 12 -7.34 5.32 4.13
N LYS A 13 -8.18 6.26 4.50
CA LYS A 13 -9.47 6.51 3.84
C LYS A 13 -9.80 8.00 3.83
N SER A 14 -10.73 8.40 2.98
CA SER A 14 -11.23 9.78 2.91
C SER A 14 -12.66 9.85 3.44
N ASN A 15 -12.99 10.95 4.11
CA ASN A 15 -14.37 11.28 4.52
C ASN A 15 -15.07 12.21 3.50
N MET A 16 -14.38 12.54 2.39
CA MET A 16 -14.90 13.39 1.32
C MET A 16 -15.64 12.55 0.27
N LYS A 17 -16.19 13.22 -0.75
CA LYS A 17 -16.88 12.55 -1.88
C LYS A 17 -15.98 11.56 -2.63
N HIS A 18 -14.67 11.78 -2.64
CA HIS A 18 -13.68 11.00 -3.35
C HIS A 18 -12.52 10.66 -2.41
N PHE A 19 -11.79 9.61 -2.70
CA PHE A 19 -10.54 9.30 -2.00
C PHE A 19 -9.55 10.44 -2.18
N SER A 20 -9.20 10.77 -3.41
CA SER A 20 -8.46 11.98 -3.79
C SER A 20 -8.51 12.16 -5.30
N ALA A 21 -8.84 13.37 -5.77
CA ALA A 21 -8.85 13.70 -7.20
C ALA A 21 -7.49 14.17 -7.74
N GLY A 22 -6.44 14.12 -6.92
CA GLY A 22 -5.09 14.56 -7.27
C GLY A 22 -4.71 15.90 -6.66
N ALA A 23 -3.60 16.47 -7.15
CA ALA A 23 -3.13 17.77 -6.71
C ALA A 23 -3.99 18.90 -7.30
N ASP A 24 -4.02 20.04 -6.61
CA ASP A 24 -4.59 21.28 -7.14
C ASP A 24 -3.66 21.84 -8.22
N VAL A 25 -4.12 21.74 -9.46
CA VAL A 25 -3.31 22.21 -10.63
C VAL A 25 -3.19 23.72 -10.71
N ASP A 26 -4.08 24.48 -10.06
CA ASP A 26 -4.00 25.94 -10.00
C ASP A 26 -2.77 26.40 -9.20
N GLY A 27 -2.22 25.53 -8.35
CA GLY A 27 -0.97 25.76 -7.61
C GLY A 27 0.32 25.43 -8.38
N PHE A 28 0.24 24.81 -9.56
CA PHE A 28 1.41 24.58 -10.42
C PHE A 28 1.76 25.89 -11.16
N GLY A 29 2.41 26.82 -10.44
CA GLY A 29 2.88 28.08 -11.03
C GLY A 29 4.10 27.89 -11.92
N ALA A 30 4.53 28.98 -12.60
CA ALA A 30 5.68 29.02 -13.52
C ALA A 30 7.02 28.59 -12.87
N ASP A 31 7.08 28.54 -11.56
CA ASP A 31 8.27 28.14 -10.80
C ASP A 31 8.37 26.61 -10.58
N GLY A 32 7.44 25.82 -11.16
CA GLY A 32 7.40 24.37 -11.08
C GLY A 32 7.66 23.89 -9.67
N GLY A 33 6.62 23.87 -8.82
CA GLY A 33 6.80 23.32 -7.47
C GLY A 33 7.53 21.97 -7.57
N ASP A 34 8.68 21.86 -6.93
CA ASP A 34 9.56 20.70 -7.02
C ASP A 34 8.92 19.53 -6.32
N GLY A 35 7.94 18.97 -6.45
CA GLY A 35 7.28 17.81 -5.80
C GLY A 35 8.08 17.08 -4.70
N SER A 36 9.30 17.54 -4.44
CA SER A 36 10.28 16.97 -3.52
C SER A 36 9.72 16.68 -2.13
N PRO A 37 9.02 17.59 -1.44
CA PRO A 37 8.46 17.28 -0.13
C PRO A 37 7.35 16.24 -0.17
N ALA A 38 6.58 16.19 -1.25
CA ALA A 38 5.47 15.25 -1.39
C ALA A 38 5.97 13.83 -1.71
N ILE A 39 7.02 13.68 -2.51
CA ILE A 39 7.62 12.38 -2.79
C ILE A 39 8.23 11.78 -1.51
N GLU A 40 8.91 12.59 -0.69
CA GLU A 40 9.44 12.15 0.61
C GLU A 40 8.34 11.66 1.56
N VAL A 41 7.18 12.29 1.55
CA VAL A 41 6.02 11.85 2.36
C VAL A 41 5.53 10.49 1.90
N LEU A 42 5.45 10.24 0.59
CA LEU A 42 5.03 8.94 0.05
C LEU A 42 6.08 7.85 0.27
N ASP A 43 7.35 8.18 0.18
CA ASP A 43 8.43 7.24 0.51
C ASP A 43 8.39 6.85 1.98
N ARG A 44 8.13 7.82 2.87
CA ARG A 44 7.92 7.54 4.30
C ARG A 44 6.68 6.70 4.55
N LEU A 45 5.58 6.91 3.82
CA LEU A 45 4.38 6.08 3.90
C LEU A 45 4.68 4.64 3.49
N ALA A 46 5.36 4.44 2.36
CA ALA A 46 5.75 3.13 1.87
C ALA A 46 6.71 2.39 2.83
N ALA A 47 7.60 3.15 3.50
CA ALA A 47 8.59 2.62 4.43
C ALA A 47 8.05 2.36 5.85
N ILE A 48 6.77 2.66 6.15
CA ILE A 48 6.20 2.39 7.48
C ILE A 48 6.28 0.88 7.76
N PRO A 49 6.86 0.45 8.93
CA PRO A 49 7.02 -0.97 9.24
C PRO A 49 5.72 -1.67 9.69
N LEU A 50 4.58 -1.01 9.52
CA LEU A 50 3.25 -1.55 9.78
C LEU A 50 2.52 -1.82 8.46
N PRO A 51 1.61 -2.79 8.40
CA PRO A 51 0.72 -2.96 7.27
C PRO A 51 -0.11 -1.70 7.01
N THR A 52 -0.19 -1.29 5.74
CA THR A 52 -0.93 -0.12 5.30
C THR A 52 -1.98 -0.51 4.26
N ILE A 53 -3.20 -0.02 4.40
CA ILE A 53 -4.33 -0.30 3.49
C ILE A 53 -4.90 1.03 3.01
N ALA A 54 -5.08 1.19 1.71
CA ALA A 54 -5.89 2.27 1.14
C ALA A 54 -7.30 1.76 0.81
N ALA A 55 -8.33 2.37 1.40
CA ALA A 55 -9.73 2.12 1.07
C ALA A 55 -10.23 3.20 0.11
N VAL A 56 -10.32 2.84 -1.17
CA VAL A 56 -10.55 3.79 -2.27
C VAL A 56 -12.02 3.78 -2.69
N HIS A 57 -12.68 4.95 -2.61
CA HIS A 57 -14.01 5.18 -3.16
C HIS A 57 -14.02 6.40 -4.08
N GLY A 58 -15.00 6.45 -4.99
CA GLY A 58 -15.15 7.54 -5.93
C GLY A 58 -13.93 7.68 -6.84
N LEU A 59 -13.19 8.78 -6.76
CA LEU A 59 -12.02 9.02 -7.58
C LEU A 59 -10.71 8.85 -6.77
N ALA A 60 -9.73 8.17 -7.37
CA ALA A 60 -8.33 8.19 -6.99
C ALA A 60 -7.51 8.49 -8.25
N LEU A 61 -7.16 9.76 -8.48
CA LEU A 61 -6.56 10.21 -9.74
C LEU A 61 -5.25 10.93 -9.48
N GLY A 62 -4.28 10.74 -10.39
CA GLY A 62 -2.97 11.36 -10.29
C GLY A 62 -2.32 11.14 -8.94
N GLY A 63 -1.87 12.18 -8.27
CA GLY A 63 -1.30 12.11 -6.90
C GLY A 63 -2.19 11.38 -5.91
N GLY A 64 -3.51 11.41 -6.06
CA GLY A 64 -4.44 10.63 -5.24
C GLY A 64 -4.29 9.11 -5.45
N PHE A 65 -4.06 8.68 -6.67
CA PHE A 65 -3.77 7.27 -6.95
C PHE A 65 -2.35 6.91 -6.51
N GLU A 66 -1.38 7.82 -6.65
CA GLU A 66 -0.01 7.62 -6.17
C GLU A 66 0.05 7.41 -4.65
N ILE A 67 -0.79 8.12 -3.88
CA ILE A 67 -0.96 7.88 -2.43
C ILE A 67 -1.46 6.46 -2.16
N ALA A 68 -2.48 6.00 -2.87
CA ALA A 68 -2.99 4.64 -2.70
C ALA A 68 -1.94 3.59 -3.07
N LEU A 69 -1.17 3.81 -4.15
CA LEU A 69 -0.08 2.94 -4.60
C LEU A 69 1.09 2.85 -3.61
N ALA A 70 1.27 3.86 -2.74
CA ALA A 70 2.27 3.84 -1.68
C ALA A 70 1.86 2.99 -0.46
N CYS A 71 0.59 2.55 -0.38
CA CYS A 71 0.16 1.58 0.62
C CYS A 71 0.46 0.14 0.19
N ASP A 72 0.58 -0.79 1.15
CA ASP A 72 0.82 -2.20 0.86
C ASP A 72 -0.37 -2.82 0.13
N PHE A 73 -1.58 -2.50 0.58
CA PHE A 73 -2.83 -3.03 0.03
C PHE A 73 -3.76 -1.92 -0.42
N ILE A 74 -4.46 -2.18 -1.52
CA ILE A 74 -5.49 -1.29 -2.04
C ILE A 74 -6.79 -2.08 -2.18
N MET A 75 -7.84 -1.63 -1.49
CA MET A 75 -9.20 -2.11 -1.66
C MET A 75 -10.03 -0.99 -2.26
N ALA A 76 -10.80 -1.26 -3.29
CA ALA A 76 -11.60 -0.26 -3.98
C ALA A 76 -13.09 -0.63 -3.98
N SER A 77 -13.97 0.39 -3.92
CA SER A 77 -15.38 0.20 -4.22
C SER A 77 -15.61 -0.03 -5.72
N ALA A 78 -16.60 -0.83 -6.09
CA ALA A 78 -16.89 -1.20 -7.48
C ALA A 78 -17.15 0.02 -8.39
N SER A 79 -17.74 1.08 -7.86
CA SER A 79 -17.97 2.32 -8.61
C SER A 79 -16.77 3.26 -8.69
N ALA A 80 -15.66 2.96 -8.02
CA ALA A 80 -14.48 3.82 -8.00
C ALA A 80 -13.85 3.94 -9.41
N ARG A 81 -13.07 5.00 -9.60
CA ARG A 81 -12.25 5.20 -10.81
C ARG A 81 -10.85 5.61 -10.40
N LEU A 82 -9.88 4.84 -10.86
CA LEU A 82 -8.47 5.04 -10.50
C LEU A 82 -7.65 5.28 -11.76
N GLY A 83 -6.61 6.11 -11.68
CA GLY A 83 -5.73 6.32 -12.83
C GLY A 83 -4.65 7.37 -12.61
N LEU A 84 -3.55 7.20 -13.36
CA LEU A 84 -2.51 8.21 -13.51
C LEU A 84 -2.90 9.07 -14.72
N VAL A 85 -3.48 10.24 -14.47
CA VAL A 85 -4.14 11.08 -15.49
C VAL A 85 -3.30 12.27 -15.94
N GLU A 86 -2.09 12.41 -15.43
CA GLU A 86 -1.20 13.56 -15.60
C GLU A 86 -0.88 13.87 -17.05
N THR A 87 -0.78 12.85 -17.90
CA THR A 87 -0.50 13.01 -19.33
C THR A 87 -1.60 13.76 -20.08
N SER A 88 -2.80 13.83 -19.54
CA SER A 88 -3.90 14.64 -20.09
C SER A 88 -3.61 16.15 -20.07
N ILE A 89 -2.68 16.60 -19.23
CA ILE A 89 -2.23 17.99 -19.12
C ILE A 89 -0.75 18.16 -19.52
N GLY A 90 -0.15 17.15 -20.17
CA GLY A 90 1.25 17.19 -20.60
C GLY A 90 2.27 16.93 -19.49
N LEU A 91 1.82 16.44 -18.33
CA LEU A 91 2.67 16.11 -17.18
C LEU A 91 2.84 14.58 -17.07
N MET A 92 3.79 14.12 -16.28
CA MET A 92 3.90 12.72 -15.87
C MET A 92 3.58 12.57 -14.36
N PRO A 93 3.27 11.37 -13.87
CA PRO A 93 3.18 11.12 -12.43
C PRO A 93 4.50 11.47 -11.72
N LEU A 94 4.42 12.32 -10.69
CA LEU A 94 5.61 12.88 -10.03
C LEU A 94 5.92 12.26 -8.67
N LEU A 95 4.99 11.49 -8.10
CA LEU A 95 5.10 10.95 -6.74
C LEU A 95 5.39 9.44 -6.72
N GLY A 96 5.99 8.92 -7.79
CA GLY A 96 6.39 7.51 -7.90
C GLY A 96 5.29 6.57 -8.40
N GLY A 97 4.26 7.09 -9.04
CA GLY A 97 3.16 6.29 -9.58
C GLY A 97 3.60 5.36 -10.69
N VAL A 98 4.47 5.82 -11.59
CA VAL A 98 4.98 4.98 -12.70
C VAL A 98 5.72 3.75 -12.17
N GLN A 99 6.63 3.95 -11.21
CA GLN A 99 7.43 2.89 -10.61
C GLN A 99 6.52 1.85 -9.94
N ARG A 100 5.57 2.29 -9.11
CA ARG A 100 4.68 1.43 -8.34
C ARG A 100 3.67 0.65 -9.21
N VAL A 101 3.16 1.24 -10.30
CA VAL A 101 2.31 0.47 -11.22
C VAL A 101 3.11 -0.52 -12.06
N VAL A 102 4.36 -0.19 -12.42
CA VAL A 102 5.27 -1.13 -13.10
C VAL A 102 5.60 -2.31 -12.20
N GLU A 103 5.89 -2.06 -10.92
CA GLU A 103 6.16 -3.09 -9.92
C GLU A 103 4.97 -4.05 -9.74
N ARG A 104 3.75 -3.51 -9.65
CA ARG A 104 2.53 -4.30 -9.41
C ARG A 104 2.03 -5.05 -10.65
N ALA A 105 2.06 -4.41 -11.83
CA ALA A 105 1.42 -4.93 -13.05
C ALA A 105 2.41 -5.27 -14.18
N GLY A 106 3.70 -5.05 -13.94
CA GLY A 106 4.75 -5.22 -14.94
C GLY A 106 4.83 -4.07 -15.96
N MET A 107 5.92 -4.07 -16.73
CA MET A 107 6.33 -2.97 -17.60
C MET A 107 5.25 -2.55 -18.61
N ALA A 108 4.58 -3.51 -19.26
CA ALA A 108 3.63 -3.21 -20.33
C ALA A 108 2.38 -2.50 -19.76
N ARG A 109 1.79 -3.04 -18.69
CA ARG A 109 0.60 -2.46 -18.06
C ARG A 109 0.93 -1.16 -17.32
N GLY A 110 2.09 -1.08 -16.66
CA GLY A 110 2.53 0.16 -16.02
C GLY A 110 2.64 1.31 -17.03
N LYS A 111 3.24 1.07 -18.20
CA LYS A 111 3.28 2.05 -19.29
C LYS A 111 1.89 2.40 -19.83
N GLU A 112 1.03 1.40 -20.02
CA GLU A 112 -0.36 1.62 -20.48
C GLU A 112 -1.11 2.55 -19.52
N ILE A 113 -1.07 2.27 -18.22
CA ILE A 113 -1.74 3.08 -17.19
C ILE A 113 -1.22 4.52 -17.19
N ALA A 114 0.10 4.69 -17.21
CA ALA A 114 0.72 6.01 -17.08
C ALA A 114 0.65 6.84 -18.38
N MET A 115 0.88 6.22 -19.57
CA MET A 115 1.00 6.95 -20.82
C MET A 115 -0.35 7.31 -21.44
N PHE A 116 -1.39 6.49 -21.26
CA PHE A 116 -2.71 6.80 -21.81
C PHE A 116 -3.52 7.77 -20.94
N GLY A 117 -3.15 7.98 -19.67
CA GLY A 117 -3.83 8.93 -18.77
C GLY A 117 -5.31 8.60 -18.54
N ARG A 118 -5.67 7.32 -18.60
CA ARG A 118 -7.06 6.87 -18.51
C ARG A 118 -7.49 6.63 -17.06
N ARG A 119 -8.80 6.73 -16.84
CA ARG A 119 -9.44 6.24 -15.62
C ARG A 119 -9.85 4.79 -15.86
N HIS A 120 -9.53 3.92 -14.93
CA HIS A 120 -9.79 2.49 -15.00
C HIS A 120 -10.86 2.08 -14.02
N ASP A 121 -11.62 1.04 -14.40
CA ASP A 121 -12.50 0.32 -13.49
C ASP A 121 -11.66 -0.51 -12.50
N PRO A 122 -12.07 -0.60 -11.24
CA PRO A 122 -11.30 -1.32 -10.21
C PRO A 122 -11.09 -2.79 -10.56
N GLU A 123 -12.09 -3.47 -11.12
CA GLU A 123 -12.01 -4.88 -11.51
C GLU A 123 -10.93 -5.12 -12.58
N LEU A 124 -10.68 -4.14 -13.46
CA LEU A 124 -9.59 -4.24 -14.42
C LEU A 124 -8.24 -4.16 -13.72
N LEU A 125 -8.09 -3.23 -12.78
CA LEU A 125 -6.86 -3.06 -12.01
C LEU A 125 -6.59 -4.23 -11.07
N GLU A 126 -7.63 -4.85 -10.51
CA GLU A 126 -7.52 -6.09 -9.73
C GLU A 126 -7.00 -7.24 -10.61
N ARG A 127 -7.60 -7.45 -11.79
CA ARG A 127 -7.11 -8.47 -12.74
C ARG A 127 -5.67 -8.24 -13.20
N TRP A 128 -5.21 -6.99 -13.21
CA TRP A 128 -3.82 -6.66 -13.54
C TRP A 128 -2.88 -6.72 -12.33
N GLY A 129 -3.38 -6.99 -11.14
CA GLY A 129 -2.59 -7.06 -9.91
C GLY A 129 -2.20 -5.69 -9.33
N VAL A 130 -2.80 -4.61 -9.82
CA VAL A 130 -2.52 -3.25 -9.31
C VAL A 130 -3.17 -3.02 -7.96
N ILE A 131 -4.40 -3.51 -7.78
CA ILE A 131 -5.14 -3.46 -6.51
C ILE A 131 -5.46 -4.87 -6.01
N ASN A 132 -5.78 -4.99 -4.73
CA ASN A 132 -5.89 -6.29 -4.05
C ASN A 132 -7.32 -6.81 -3.98
N ALA A 133 -8.33 -5.93 -3.91
CA ALA A 133 -9.72 -6.35 -3.81
C ALA A 133 -10.67 -5.27 -4.32
N VAL A 134 -11.78 -5.73 -4.90
CA VAL A 134 -12.94 -4.90 -5.24
C VAL A 134 -14.14 -5.39 -4.44
N VAL A 135 -14.87 -4.46 -3.83
CA VAL A 135 -16.07 -4.75 -3.03
C VAL A 135 -17.23 -3.84 -3.43
N ALA A 136 -18.45 -4.20 -3.07
CA ALA A 136 -19.61 -3.33 -3.23
C ALA A 136 -19.39 -1.98 -2.51
N ASP A 137 -19.98 -0.91 -3.02
CA ASP A 137 -19.73 0.45 -2.52
C ASP A 137 -20.07 0.61 -1.03
N ASP A 138 -21.16 -0.01 -0.58
CA ASP A 138 -21.62 -0.01 0.79
C ASP A 138 -20.82 -0.94 1.71
N ALA A 139 -20.09 -1.90 1.16
CA ALA A 139 -19.25 -2.84 1.91
C ALA A 139 -17.83 -2.34 2.17
N LEU A 140 -17.37 -1.27 1.50
CA LEU A 140 -15.96 -0.85 1.54
C LEU A 140 -15.47 -0.52 2.96
N ASP A 141 -16.27 0.20 3.75
CA ASP A 141 -15.86 0.61 5.10
C ASP A 141 -15.69 -0.62 6.02
N GLU A 142 -16.64 -1.52 6.00
CA GLU A 142 -16.61 -2.75 6.82
C GLU A 142 -15.48 -3.68 6.37
N ALA A 143 -15.36 -3.96 5.08
CA ALA A 143 -14.34 -4.85 4.54
C ALA A 143 -12.92 -4.33 4.80
N SER A 144 -12.67 -3.04 4.58
CA SER A 144 -11.35 -2.44 4.81
C SER A 144 -10.99 -2.40 6.30
N ARG A 145 -11.95 -2.14 7.19
CA ARG A 145 -11.75 -2.25 8.65
C ARG A 145 -11.45 -3.69 9.07
N SER A 146 -12.16 -4.67 8.50
CA SER A 146 -11.93 -6.10 8.78
C SER A 146 -10.49 -6.48 8.43
N TRP A 147 -9.97 -6.09 7.26
CA TRP A 147 -8.58 -6.31 6.90
C TRP A 147 -7.61 -5.62 7.87
N ALA A 148 -7.88 -4.35 8.20
CA ALA A 148 -7.03 -3.60 9.12
C ALA A 148 -7.01 -4.25 10.52
N GLN A 149 -8.13 -4.73 11.02
CA GLN A 149 -8.23 -5.43 12.30
C GLN A 149 -7.50 -6.76 12.27
N GLN A 150 -7.65 -7.55 11.19
CA GLN A 150 -6.92 -8.80 11.01
C GLN A 150 -5.41 -8.58 11.02
N LEU A 151 -4.92 -7.58 10.29
CA LEU A 151 -3.51 -7.23 10.26
C LEU A 151 -3.03 -6.67 11.60
N ALA A 152 -3.83 -5.85 12.26
CA ALA A 152 -3.49 -5.32 13.59
C ALA A 152 -3.46 -6.42 14.67
N ALA A 153 -4.20 -7.51 14.51
CA ALA A 153 -4.15 -8.66 15.40
C ALA A 153 -2.99 -9.63 15.10
N GLY A 154 -2.28 -9.46 14.00
CA GLY A 154 -1.19 -10.35 13.57
C GLY A 154 0.19 -9.99 14.15
N PRO A 155 1.24 -10.77 13.83
CA PRO A 155 2.59 -10.59 14.36
C PRO A 155 3.31 -9.42 13.70
N THR A 156 3.28 -8.24 14.30
CA THR A 156 3.77 -6.97 13.73
C THR A 156 5.24 -7.02 13.33
N VAL A 157 6.10 -7.67 14.12
CA VAL A 157 7.53 -7.82 13.82
C VAL A 157 7.74 -8.65 12.56
N ALA A 158 6.99 -9.74 12.40
CA ALA A 158 7.06 -10.55 11.20
C ALA A 158 6.55 -9.80 9.95
N TYR A 159 5.50 -9.00 10.07
CA TYR A 159 5.02 -8.17 8.96
C TYR A 159 6.04 -7.12 8.54
N ALA A 160 6.74 -6.48 9.49
CA ALA A 160 7.82 -5.55 9.18
C ALA A 160 8.96 -6.24 8.41
N ALA A 161 9.36 -7.44 8.82
CA ALA A 161 10.38 -8.24 8.14
C ALA A 161 9.94 -8.66 6.72
N ILE A 162 8.66 -9.05 6.54
CA ILE A 162 8.10 -9.37 5.22
C ILE A 162 8.15 -8.15 4.29
N LYS A 163 7.77 -6.95 4.78
CA LYS A 163 7.83 -5.72 3.99
C LYS A 163 9.27 -5.38 3.61
N GLU A 164 10.22 -5.47 4.54
CA GLU A 164 11.63 -5.23 4.30
C GLU A 164 12.17 -6.13 3.17
N LEU A 165 11.92 -7.43 3.25
CA LEU A 165 12.35 -8.38 2.23
C LEU A 165 11.67 -8.17 0.88
N ALA A 166 10.37 -7.85 0.86
CA ALA A 166 9.64 -7.56 -0.38
C ALA A 166 10.23 -6.33 -1.10
N VAL A 167 10.55 -5.25 -0.36
CA VAL A 167 11.19 -4.05 -0.91
C VAL A 167 12.58 -4.36 -1.46
N ILE A 168 13.40 -5.12 -0.74
CA ILE A 168 14.72 -5.54 -1.23
C ILE A 168 14.57 -6.40 -2.50
N ALA A 169 13.65 -7.36 -2.51
CA ALA A 169 13.41 -8.21 -3.67
C ALA A 169 13.00 -7.42 -4.91
N SER A 170 12.16 -6.39 -4.73
CA SER A 170 11.73 -5.51 -5.81
C SER A 170 12.86 -4.62 -6.33
N ASN A 171 13.60 -3.97 -5.45
CA ASN A 171 14.60 -2.96 -5.82
C ASN A 171 15.93 -3.57 -6.27
N GLU A 172 16.34 -4.68 -5.67
CA GLU A 172 17.68 -5.26 -5.80
C GLU A 172 17.66 -6.69 -6.34
N GLY A 173 16.46 -7.27 -6.46
CA GLY A 173 16.24 -8.64 -6.94
C GLY A 173 16.26 -9.70 -5.84
N VAL A 174 15.71 -10.88 -6.18
CA VAL A 174 15.50 -11.99 -5.25
C VAL A 174 16.78 -12.41 -4.54
N ARG A 175 17.94 -12.42 -5.23
CA ARG A 175 19.22 -12.82 -4.63
C ARG A 175 19.64 -11.89 -3.49
N SER A 176 19.42 -10.58 -3.60
CA SER A 176 19.70 -9.63 -2.51
C SER A 176 18.77 -9.86 -1.32
N ALA A 177 17.48 -10.13 -1.58
CA ALA A 177 16.53 -10.50 -0.53
C ALA A 177 16.92 -11.81 0.18
N ASP A 178 17.37 -12.83 -0.55
CA ASP A 178 17.88 -14.09 0.04
C ASP A 178 19.08 -13.84 0.97
N GLN A 179 19.96 -12.92 0.60
CA GLN A 179 21.09 -12.53 1.46
C GLN A 179 20.67 -11.77 2.71
N ALA A 180 19.60 -10.96 2.63
CA ALA A 180 19.05 -10.21 3.75
C ALA A 180 18.15 -11.07 4.67
N GLN A 181 17.74 -12.25 4.21
CA GLN A 181 16.78 -13.15 4.88
C GLN A 181 17.19 -13.47 6.33
N GLU A 182 18.47 -13.75 6.57
CA GLU A 182 18.94 -14.11 7.92
C GLU A 182 18.79 -12.94 8.88
N GLY A 183 19.16 -11.72 8.48
CA GLY A 183 19.02 -10.52 9.32
C GLY A 183 17.57 -10.18 9.64
N ALA A 184 16.68 -10.31 8.65
CA ALA A 184 15.25 -10.15 8.85
C ALA A 184 14.67 -11.22 9.78
N ALA A 185 15.08 -12.48 9.60
CA ALA A 185 14.65 -13.60 10.43
C ALA A 185 15.11 -13.47 11.90
N GLN A 186 16.30 -12.95 12.16
CA GLN A 186 16.79 -12.72 13.53
C GLN A 186 15.86 -11.85 14.36
N LYS A 187 15.28 -10.79 13.75
CA LYS A 187 14.30 -9.92 14.41
C LYS A 187 13.04 -10.70 14.81
N VAL A 188 12.58 -11.59 13.93
CA VAL A 188 11.40 -12.44 14.17
C VAL A 188 11.68 -13.50 15.22
N TRP A 189 12.87 -14.16 15.17
CA TRP A 189 13.27 -15.14 16.18
C TRP A 189 13.37 -14.55 17.59
N ALA A 190 13.71 -13.27 17.71
CA ALA A 190 13.81 -12.57 18.97
C ALA A 190 12.45 -12.05 19.50
N SER A 191 11.37 -12.12 18.69
CA SER A 191 10.07 -11.58 19.06
C SER A 191 9.31 -12.49 20.04
N GLU A 192 8.62 -11.87 21.01
CA GLU A 192 7.73 -12.61 21.92
C GLU A 192 6.51 -13.20 21.17
N ASP A 193 6.08 -12.57 20.08
CA ASP A 193 4.96 -13.06 19.27
C ASP A 193 5.28 -14.40 18.59
N LEU A 194 6.53 -14.66 18.23
CA LEU A 194 6.92 -15.98 17.75
C LEU A 194 6.73 -17.04 18.85
N GLN A 195 7.15 -16.75 20.10
CA GLN A 195 7.00 -17.69 21.22
C GLN A 195 5.50 -17.98 21.48
N ARG A 196 4.66 -16.92 21.52
CA ARG A 196 3.20 -17.08 21.66
C ARG A 196 2.60 -17.92 20.52
N GLY A 197 3.09 -17.71 19.29
CA GLY A 197 2.66 -18.46 18.12
C GLY A 197 3.00 -19.93 18.21
N LEU A 198 4.23 -20.27 18.63
CA LEU A 198 4.69 -21.65 18.79
C LEU A 198 3.94 -22.39 19.92
N GLU A 199 3.75 -21.73 21.06
CA GLU A 199 2.98 -22.28 22.19
C GLU A 199 1.53 -22.57 21.77
N SER A 200 0.86 -21.56 21.20
CA SER A 200 -0.53 -21.74 20.73
C SER A 200 -0.67 -22.81 19.65
N PHE A 201 0.30 -22.88 18.73
CA PHE A 201 0.31 -23.92 17.70
C PHE A 201 0.41 -25.33 18.30
N SER A 202 1.25 -25.52 19.33
CA SER A 202 1.42 -26.83 19.97
C SER A 202 0.18 -27.26 20.76
N GLU A 203 -0.57 -26.31 21.33
CA GLU A 203 -1.74 -26.60 22.17
C GLU A 203 -3.05 -26.71 21.37
N SER A 204 -3.22 -25.84 20.37
CA SER A 204 -4.53 -25.65 19.72
C SER A 204 -4.48 -25.62 18.19
N GLY A 205 -3.30 -25.81 17.59
CA GLY A 205 -3.10 -25.76 16.14
C GLY A 205 -3.00 -24.32 15.59
N PRO A 206 -2.92 -24.17 14.24
CA PRO A 206 -2.68 -22.88 13.60
C PRO A 206 -3.87 -21.92 13.74
N GLY A 207 -3.58 -20.62 13.81
CA GLY A 207 -4.59 -19.55 13.72
C GLY A 207 -5.27 -19.19 15.05
N THR A 208 -4.80 -19.75 16.17
CA THR A 208 -5.39 -19.49 17.50
C THR A 208 -4.56 -18.55 18.36
N ALA A 209 -3.35 -18.21 17.94
CA ALA A 209 -2.45 -17.33 18.67
C ALA A 209 -2.98 -15.88 18.75
N ILE A 210 -2.78 -15.26 19.92
CA ILE A 210 -3.07 -13.84 20.16
C ILE A 210 -1.73 -13.11 20.22
N PHE A 211 -1.46 -12.31 19.17
CA PHE A 211 -0.24 -11.55 19.05
C PHE A 211 -0.36 -10.14 19.66
N GLN A 212 0.74 -9.62 20.21
CA GLN A 212 0.79 -8.32 20.88
C GLN A 212 1.67 -7.30 20.13
N GLY A 213 2.38 -7.74 19.08
CA GLY A 213 3.24 -6.89 18.29
C GLY A 213 4.63 -6.65 18.87
N THR A 214 5.08 -7.56 19.73
CA THR A 214 6.35 -7.49 20.49
C THR A 214 7.28 -8.64 20.18
#